data_42240341bbb0780a5f5ac0b68b3f8c94
#
_entry.id   42240341bbb0780a5f5ac0b68b3f8c94
#
_cell.length_a   1.000
_cell.length_b   1.000
_cell.length_c   1.000
_cell.angle_alpha   90.00
_cell.angle_beta   90.00
_cell.angle_gamma   90.00
#
_symmetry.space_group_name_H-M   'P 1'
#
loop_
_entity.id
_entity.type
_entity.pdbx_description
1 polymer ?
#
loop_
_entity_poly.entity_id
_entity_poly.type
_entity_poly.pdbx_seq_one_letter_code
_entity_poly.pdbx_strand_id
1 'polypeptide(L)'
;MAALPAAIVASLAGKANSISTIYTLDIYKKYFNKEASENKMVWTGRLMVIVSLVIAIAVNWNDTLGIGGKGGFEFIQKYTGYISPAIFPVFLFGFFWKKTTSNAAISGIIGGVVLAILFDKFLPGIAGHETWLYTAYLNGDGVYEIPFLIQMGWVFFFTTILIVAVSLLDVKGRAN
;
A
#
# COMPACT_ATOMS: atom_id res chain seq x y z
N MET A 1 -2.57 -20.53 -25.07
CA MET A 1 -2.06 -19.14 -25.12
C MET A 1 -3.09 -18.08 -24.65
N ALA A 2 -4.42 -18.33 -24.68
CA ALA A 2 -5.45 -17.35 -24.29
C ALA A 2 -5.63 -17.15 -22.78
N ALA A 3 -5.18 -18.06 -21.93
CA ALA A 3 -5.40 -18.00 -20.48
C ALA A 3 -4.67 -16.82 -19.81
N LEU A 4 -3.45 -16.50 -20.21
CA LEU A 4 -2.68 -15.40 -19.64
C LEU A 4 -3.30 -14.01 -19.92
N PRO A 5 -3.65 -13.67 -21.19
CA PRO A 5 -4.36 -12.43 -21.46
C PRO A 5 -5.70 -12.34 -20.72
N ALA A 6 -6.47 -13.44 -20.64
CA ALA A 6 -7.73 -13.45 -19.92
C ALA A 6 -7.56 -13.14 -18.41
N ALA A 7 -6.55 -13.71 -17.77
CA ALA A 7 -6.25 -13.44 -16.37
C ALA A 7 -5.85 -11.97 -16.14
N ILE A 8 -5.06 -11.38 -17.05
CA ILE A 8 -4.66 -9.97 -17.00
C ILE A 8 -5.89 -9.06 -17.14
N VAL A 9 -6.73 -9.32 -18.13
CA VAL A 9 -7.96 -8.54 -18.38
C VAL A 9 -8.91 -8.63 -17.19
N ALA A 10 -9.11 -9.81 -16.60
CA ALA A 10 -9.96 -9.99 -15.42
C ALA A 10 -9.44 -9.19 -14.22
N SER A 11 -8.12 -9.21 -13.98
CA SER A 11 -7.49 -8.45 -12.90
C SER A 11 -7.60 -6.93 -13.11
N LEU A 12 -7.41 -6.45 -14.35
CA LEU A 12 -7.57 -5.04 -14.69
C LEU A 12 -9.02 -4.58 -14.53
N ALA A 13 -9.97 -5.39 -14.99
CA ALA A 13 -11.40 -5.08 -14.84
C ALA A 13 -11.82 -4.97 -13.37
N GLY A 14 -11.35 -5.88 -12.52
CA GLY A 14 -11.60 -5.82 -11.07
C GLY A 14 -11.04 -4.55 -10.43
N LYS A 15 -9.80 -4.17 -10.75
CA LYS A 15 -9.16 -2.94 -10.24
C LYS A 15 -9.86 -1.68 -10.77
N ALA A 16 -10.20 -1.63 -12.05
CA ALA A 16 -10.92 -0.52 -12.65
C ALA A 16 -12.30 -0.32 -12.02
N ASN A 17 -13.03 -1.41 -11.76
CA ASN A 17 -14.31 -1.36 -11.05
C ASN A 17 -14.14 -0.84 -9.61
N SER A 18 -13.13 -1.28 -8.89
CA SER A 18 -12.85 -0.77 -7.53
C SER A 18 -12.54 0.72 -7.52
N ILE A 19 -11.68 1.20 -8.42
CA ILE A 19 -11.34 2.63 -8.55
C ILE A 19 -12.60 3.45 -8.85
N SER A 20 -13.41 2.99 -9.82
CA SER A 20 -14.68 3.63 -10.19
C SER A 20 -15.63 3.74 -9.00
N THR A 21 -15.80 2.66 -8.26
CA THR A 21 -16.73 2.60 -7.12
C THR A 21 -16.27 3.49 -5.97
N ILE A 22 -15.01 3.39 -5.57
CA ILE A 22 -14.43 4.20 -4.49
C ILE A 22 -14.53 5.68 -4.84
N TYR A 23 -14.11 6.07 -6.06
CA TYR A 23 -14.19 7.46 -6.45
C TYR A 23 -15.63 7.97 -6.48
N THR A 24 -16.55 7.21 -7.06
CA THR A 24 -17.94 7.66 -7.25
C THR A 24 -18.69 7.76 -5.93
N LEU A 25 -18.53 6.77 -5.04
CA LEU A 25 -19.29 6.71 -3.78
C LEU A 25 -18.60 7.51 -2.65
N ASP A 26 -17.30 7.33 -2.48
CA ASP A 26 -16.59 7.87 -1.32
C ASP A 26 -16.09 9.31 -1.56
N ILE A 27 -15.80 9.67 -2.81
CA ILE A 27 -15.28 10.99 -3.14
C ILE A 27 -16.36 11.86 -3.79
N TYR A 28 -16.87 11.46 -4.97
CA TYR A 28 -17.78 12.29 -5.73
C TYR A 28 -19.11 12.54 -5.02
N LYS A 29 -19.78 11.47 -4.59
CA LYS A 29 -21.07 11.60 -3.89
C LYS A 29 -20.94 12.28 -2.53
N LYS A 30 -19.84 12.03 -1.81
CA LYS A 30 -19.65 12.56 -0.46
C LYS A 30 -19.22 14.01 -0.42
N TYR A 31 -18.33 14.44 -1.34
CA TYR A 31 -17.71 15.77 -1.28
C TYR A 31 -18.18 16.71 -2.38
N PHE A 32 -18.55 16.21 -3.57
CA PHE A 32 -18.90 17.07 -4.71
C PHE A 32 -20.40 17.19 -4.95
N ASN A 33 -21.15 16.09 -4.87
CA ASN A 33 -22.59 16.12 -5.16
C ASN A 33 -23.34 15.05 -4.36
N LYS A 34 -23.87 15.44 -3.20
CA LYS A 34 -24.60 14.55 -2.30
C LYS A 34 -25.93 14.04 -2.90
N GLU A 35 -26.53 14.82 -3.80
CA GLU A 35 -27.80 14.50 -4.47
C GLU A 35 -27.62 14.01 -5.92
N ALA A 36 -26.44 13.47 -6.23
CA ALA A 36 -26.17 12.95 -7.57
C ALA A 36 -27.15 11.85 -7.94
N SER A 37 -27.81 11.99 -9.09
CA SER A 37 -28.66 10.93 -9.64
C SER A 37 -27.84 9.69 -10.03
N GLU A 38 -28.47 8.54 -10.04
CA GLU A 38 -27.82 7.27 -10.41
C GLU A 38 -27.12 7.35 -11.78
N ASN A 39 -27.75 7.97 -12.76
CA ASN A 39 -27.17 8.16 -14.09
C ASN A 39 -25.87 9.00 -14.04
N LYS A 40 -25.82 10.05 -13.22
CA LYS A 40 -24.59 10.83 -13.03
C LYS A 40 -23.50 10.03 -12.36
N MET A 41 -23.82 9.22 -11.36
CA MET A 41 -22.87 8.33 -10.70
C MET A 41 -22.29 7.31 -11.66
N VAL A 42 -23.10 6.66 -12.47
CA VAL A 42 -22.65 5.70 -13.49
C VAL A 42 -21.73 6.38 -14.52
N TRP A 43 -22.09 7.57 -15.01
CA TRP A 43 -21.24 8.32 -15.93
C TRP A 43 -19.89 8.72 -15.31
N THR A 44 -19.93 9.22 -14.08
CA THR A 44 -18.69 9.55 -13.33
C THR A 44 -17.80 8.32 -13.14
N GLY A 45 -18.39 7.18 -12.78
CA GLY A 45 -17.66 5.93 -12.66
C GLY A 45 -16.99 5.49 -13.98
N ARG A 46 -17.69 5.56 -15.09
CA ARG A 46 -17.13 5.26 -16.42
C ARG A 46 -15.99 6.21 -16.80
N LEU A 47 -16.16 7.50 -16.53
CA LEU A 47 -15.11 8.49 -16.76
C LEU A 47 -13.86 8.17 -15.94
N MET A 48 -14.02 7.79 -14.68
CA MET A 48 -12.89 7.47 -13.81
C MET A 48 -12.14 6.21 -14.23
N VAL A 49 -12.82 5.20 -14.78
CA VAL A 49 -12.16 4.06 -15.41
C VAL A 49 -11.27 4.50 -16.56
N ILE A 50 -11.79 5.35 -17.46
CA ILE A 50 -11.02 5.86 -18.60
C ILE A 50 -9.82 6.68 -18.12
N VAL A 51 -10.02 7.60 -17.18
CA VAL A 51 -8.96 8.44 -16.61
C VAL A 51 -7.88 7.59 -15.96
N SER A 52 -8.25 6.58 -15.17
CA SER A 52 -7.29 5.70 -14.51
C SER A 52 -6.46 4.89 -15.49
N LEU A 53 -7.08 4.42 -16.59
CA LEU A 53 -6.36 3.71 -17.66
C LEU A 53 -5.41 4.64 -18.42
N VAL A 54 -5.84 5.86 -18.74
CA VAL A 54 -4.98 6.85 -19.41
C VAL A 54 -3.77 7.20 -18.53
N ILE A 55 -3.98 7.43 -17.23
CA ILE A 55 -2.88 7.67 -16.29
C ILE A 55 -1.93 6.46 -16.23
N ALA A 56 -2.47 5.25 -16.15
CA ALA A 56 -1.66 4.04 -16.13
C ALA A 56 -0.82 3.89 -17.40
N ILE A 57 -1.38 4.16 -18.57
CA ILE A 57 -0.66 4.14 -19.84
C ILE A 57 0.41 5.24 -19.89
N ALA A 58 0.06 6.47 -19.48
CA ALA A 58 1.00 7.60 -19.50
C ALA A 58 2.22 7.36 -18.58
N VAL A 59 1.99 6.80 -17.39
CA VAL A 59 3.05 6.47 -16.43
C VAL A 59 3.95 5.35 -16.95
N ASN A 60 3.40 4.38 -17.69
CA ASN A 60 4.18 3.27 -18.24
C ASN A 60 4.78 3.55 -19.62
N TRP A 61 4.37 4.63 -20.32
CA TRP A 61 4.75 4.90 -21.70
C TRP A 61 6.27 4.99 -21.92
N ASN A 62 6.97 5.62 -20.98
CA ASN A 62 8.43 5.83 -21.04
C ASN A 62 9.18 4.98 -20.02
N ASP A 63 8.54 3.95 -19.46
CA ASP A 63 9.11 3.17 -18.33
C ASP A 63 9.65 4.05 -17.20
N THR A 64 8.96 5.18 -16.93
CA THR A 64 9.35 6.19 -15.96
C THR A 64 9.52 5.64 -14.54
N LEU A 65 8.88 4.51 -14.26
CA LEU A 65 8.98 3.82 -12.98
C LEU A 65 9.92 2.59 -13.04
N GLY A 66 10.56 2.31 -14.19
CA GLY A 66 11.42 1.14 -14.35
C GLY A 66 10.69 -0.21 -14.26
N ILE A 67 9.36 -0.21 -14.52
CA ILE A 67 8.51 -1.39 -14.34
C ILE A 67 8.65 -2.39 -15.50
N GLY A 68 9.01 -1.90 -16.71
CA GLY A 68 9.16 -2.71 -17.91
C GLY A 68 10.45 -3.50 -18.01
N GLY A 69 11.40 -3.25 -17.10
CA GLY A 69 12.69 -3.92 -17.04
C GLY A 69 12.63 -5.32 -16.42
N LYS A 70 13.81 -5.93 -16.21
CA LYS A 70 13.98 -7.27 -15.65
C LYS A 70 13.36 -7.48 -14.25
N GLY A 71 13.03 -6.41 -13.55
CA GLY A 71 12.54 -6.41 -12.17
C GLY A 71 11.08 -6.02 -11.99
N GLY A 72 10.22 -6.04 -13.03
CA GLY A 72 8.82 -5.60 -12.90
C GLY A 72 8.05 -6.30 -11.78
N PHE A 73 8.28 -7.59 -11.57
CA PHE A 73 7.70 -8.32 -10.46
C PHE A 73 8.28 -7.86 -9.11
N GLU A 74 9.60 -7.71 -9.02
CA GLU A 74 10.29 -7.23 -7.81
C GLU A 74 9.87 -5.80 -7.46
N PHE A 75 9.74 -4.94 -8.48
CA PHE A 75 9.23 -3.58 -8.30
C PHE A 75 7.84 -3.57 -7.66
N ILE A 76 6.88 -4.31 -8.22
CA ILE A 76 5.52 -4.39 -7.67
C ILE A 76 5.54 -4.94 -6.24
N GLN A 77 6.32 -5.99 -5.99
CA GLN A 77 6.46 -6.59 -4.68
C GLN A 77 7.08 -5.62 -3.67
N LYS A 78 8.12 -4.89 -4.06
CA LYS A 78 8.79 -3.90 -3.21
C LYS A 78 7.84 -2.77 -2.81
N TYR A 79 7.14 -2.15 -3.75
CA TYR A 79 6.19 -1.07 -3.43
C TYR A 79 4.94 -1.54 -2.69
N THR A 80 4.44 -2.72 -2.99
CA THR A 80 3.39 -3.36 -2.19
C THR A 80 3.89 -3.66 -0.78
N GLY A 81 5.16 -4.03 -0.65
CA GLY A 81 5.85 -4.27 0.61
C GLY A 81 5.99 -3.07 1.54
N TYR A 82 5.86 -1.84 1.03
CA TYR A 82 5.83 -0.65 1.89
C TYR A 82 4.49 -0.46 2.59
N ILE A 83 3.40 -0.85 1.95
CA ILE A 83 2.05 -0.53 2.42
C ILE A 83 1.42 -1.73 3.14
N SER A 84 1.53 -2.93 2.57
CA SER A 84 0.86 -4.13 3.08
C SER A 84 1.22 -4.49 4.53
N PRO A 85 2.51 -4.48 4.95
CA PRO A 85 2.87 -4.83 6.32
C PRO A 85 2.45 -3.77 7.34
N ALA A 86 2.15 -2.54 6.90
CA ALA A 86 1.60 -1.49 7.74
C ALA A 86 0.09 -1.66 7.94
N ILE A 87 -0.64 -2.04 6.89
CA ILE A 87 -2.09 -2.16 6.92
C ILE A 87 -2.55 -3.44 7.64
N PHE A 88 -1.85 -4.56 7.42
CA PHE A 88 -2.27 -5.84 7.97
C PHE A 88 -2.40 -5.85 9.50
N PRO A 89 -1.43 -5.34 10.31
CA PRO A 89 -1.61 -5.26 11.76
C PRO A 89 -2.78 -4.38 12.18
N VAL A 90 -3.06 -3.29 11.46
CA VAL A 90 -4.20 -2.41 11.76
C VAL A 90 -5.52 -3.18 11.67
N PHE A 91 -5.71 -3.97 10.62
CA PHE A 91 -6.89 -4.82 10.50
C PHE A 91 -6.91 -5.94 11.53
N LEU A 92 -5.78 -6.62 11.76
CA LEU A 92 -5.66 -7.69 12.73
C LEU A 92 -6.07 -7.21 14.13
N PHE A 93 -5.49 -6.13 14.61
CA PHE A 93 -5.81 -5.59 15.92
C PHE A 93 -7.16 -4.87 15.96
N GLY A 94 -7.58 -4.23 14.87
CA GLY A 94 -8.90 -3.62 14.76
C GLY A 94 -10.05 -4.62 14.91
N PHE A 95 -9.91 -5.82 14.35
CA PHE A 95 -10.93 -6.86 14.45
C PHE A 95 -10.86 -7.69 15.73
N PHE A 96 -9.66 -8.03 16.18
CA PHE A 96 -9.50 -9.00 17.26
C PHE A 96 -9.19 -8.37 18.62
N TRP A 97 -8.75 -7.12 18.68
CA TRP A 97 -8.39 -6.48 19.93
C TRP A 97 -9.26 -5.26 20.25
N LYS A 98 -10.20 -5.43 21.18
CA LYS A 98 -11.18 -4.40 21.57
C LYS A 98 -10.59 -3.08 22.09
N LYS A 99 -9.29 -3.04 22.42
CA LYS A 99 -8.62 -1.85 22.94
C LYS A 99 -7.95 -1.01 21.84
N THR A 100 -8.05 -1.43 20.58
CA THR A 100 -7.49 -0.68 19.46
C THR A 100 -8.26 0.63 19.26
N THR A 101 -7.55 1.74 19.19
CA THR A 101 -8.13 3.07 18.98
C THR A 101 -7.92 3.56 17.56
N SER A 102 -8.75 4.49 17.08
CA SER A 102 -8.61 5.09 15.75
C SER A 102 -7.25 5.79 15.59
N ASN A 103 -6.75 6.43 16.65
CA ASN A 103 -5.44 7.07 16.64
C ASN A 103 -4.30 6.05 16.48
N ALA A 104 -4.43 4.89 17.11
CA ALA A 104 -3.48 3.80 16.94
C ALA A 104 -3.49 3.22 15.52
N ALA A 105 -4.67 3.11 14.89
CA ALA A 105 -4.79 2.68 13.51
C ALA A 105 -4.11 3.66 12.53
N ILE A 106 -4.37 4.96 12.69
CA ILE A 106 -3.75 6.00 11.86
C ILE A 106 -2.23 6.02 12.06
N SER A 107 -1.76 6.00 13.32
CA SER A 107 -0.33 5.97 13.64
C SER A 107 0.34 4.69 13.12
N GLY A 108 -0.35 3.56 13.14
CA GLY A 108 0.11 2.29 12.58
C GLY A 108 0.32 2.36 11.08
N ILE A 109 -0.63 2.92 10.33
CA ILE A 109 -0.49 3.07 8.87
C ILE A 109 0.66 4.02 8.53
N ILE A 110 0.65 5.22 9.10
CA ILE A 110 1.69 6.23 8.81
C ILE A 110 3.06 5.74 9.29
N GLY A 111 3.14 5.28 10.54
CA GLY A 111 4.38 4.80 11.13
C GLY A 111 4.94 3.57 10.40
N GLY A 112 4.08 2.66 9.98
CA GLY A 112 4.49 1.48 9.22
C GLY A 112 5.07 1.82 7.84
N VAL A 113 4.47 2.76 7.11
CA VAL A 113 5.05 3.25 5.84
C VAL A 113 6.38 3.95 6.06
N VAL A 114 6.48 4.80 7.08
CA VAL A 114 7.74 5.46 7.45
C VAL A 114 8.81 4.43 7.82
N LEU A 115 8.47 3.42 8.62
CA LEU A 115 9.38 2.32 8.97
C LEU A 115 9.84 1.57 7.72
N ALA A 116 8.94 1.27 6.78
CA ALA A 116 9.30 0.58 5.54
C ALA A 116 10.32 1.38 4.71
N ILE A 117 10.13 2.69 4.59
CA ILE A 117 11.08 3.59 3.91
C ILE A 117 12.43 3.65 4.65
N LEU A 118 12.40 3.71 5.97
CA LEU A 118 13.61 3.71 6.80
C LEU A 118 14.40 2.41 6.62
N PHE A 119 13.74 1.27 6.60
CA PHE A 119 14.38 -0.03 6.37
C PHE A 119 14.99 -0.14 4.97
N ASP A 120 14.29 0.35 3.93
CA ASP A 120 14.76 0.27 2.56
C ASP A 120 15.92 1.23 2.25
N LYS A 121 15.77 2.49 2.67
CA LYS A 121 16.68 3.56 2.21
C LYS A 121 17.82 3.86 3.16
N PHE A 122 17.58 3.76 4.46
CA PHE A 122 18.51 4.27 5.45
C PHE A 122 19.23 3.17 6.23
N LEU A 123 18.57 2.06 6.52
CA LEU A 123 19.13 1.06 7.42
C LEU A 123 20.39 0.37 6.87
N PRO A 124 20.49 -0.02 5.58
CA PRO A 124 21.72 -0.60 5.05
C PRO A 124 22.92 0.34 5.09
N GLY A 125 22.68 1.66 4.95
CA GLY A 125 23.74 2.67 5.00
C GLY A 125 24.23 2.97 6.41
N ILE A 126 23.40 2.77 7.45
CA ILE A 126 23.71 3.11 8.83
C ILE A 126 24.21 1.91 9.63
N ALA A 127 23.50 0.77 9.52
CA ALA A 127 23.77 -0.42 10.32
C ALA A 127 24.68 -1.42 9.65
N GLY A 128 25.05 -1.19 8.36
CA GLY A 128 25.87 -2.11 7.58
C GLY A 128 25.06 -3.16 6.84
N HIS A 129 25.77 -4.09 6.17
CA HIS A 129 25.17 -5.01 5.23
C HIS A 129 24.80 -6.35 5.86
N GLU A 130 25.49 -6.72 6.93
CA GLU A 130 25.24 -7.94 7.69
C GLU A 130 24.96 -7.60 9.15
N THR A 131 23.75 -7.85 9.58
CA THR A 131 23.30 -7.66 10.96
C THR A 131 22.50 -8.88 11.41
N TRP A 132 22.27 -9.01 12.71
CA TRP A 132 21.39 -10.07 13.22
C TRP A 132 19.93 -9.92 12.76
N LEU A 133 19.53 -8.72 12.28
CA LEU A 133 18.18 -8.43 11.79
C LEU A 133 17.98 -8.79 10.31
N TYR A 134 19.05 -8.64 9.50
CA TYR A 134 19.00 -8.86 8.06
C TYR A 134 20.39 -9.06 7.46
N THR A 135 20.43 -9.70 6.31
CA THR A 135 21.57 -9.71 5.40
C THR A 135 21.17 -8.99 4.13
N ALA A 136 21.83 -7.87 3.83
CA ALA A 136 21.59 -7.10 2.60
C ALA A 136 22.38 -7.71 1.44
N TYR A 137 21.81 -7.69 0.25
CA TYR A 137 22.45 -8.13 -1.00
C TYR A 137 22.72 -6.96 -1.91
N LEU A 138 23.72 -7.07 -2.76
CA LEU A 138 24.04 -6.07 -3.76
C LEU A 138 23.09 -6.22 -4.95
N ASN A 139 22.31 -5.18 -5.26
CA ASN A 139 21.43 -5.20 -6.42
C ASN A 139 22.22 -4.90 -7.73
N GLY A 140 21.54 -4.98 -8.89
CA GLY A 140 22.14 -4.74 -10.19
C GLY A 140 22.71 -3.31 -10.38
N ASP A 141 22.30 -2.36 -9.55
CA ASP A 141 22.75 -0.97 -9.56
C ASP A 141 23.89 -0.69 -8.57
N GLY A 142 24.42 -1.72 -7.92
CA GLY A 142 25.50 -1.60 -6.95
C GLY A 142 25.07 -1.04 -5.61
N VAL A 143 23.78 -1.06 -5.28
CA VAL A 143 23.22 -0.61 -4.00
C VAL A 143 22.85 -1.82 -3.15
N TYR A 144 23.18 -1.77 -1.86
CA TYR A 144 22.77 -2.80 -0.94
C TYR A 144 21.28 -2.67 -0.58
N GLU A 145 20.55 -3.77 -0.77
CA GLU A 145 19.12 -3.86 -0.49
C GLU A 145 18.82 -5.00 0.48
N ILE A 146 17.87 -4.75 1.39
CA ILE A 146 17.34 -5.78 2.29
C ILE A 146 16.30 -6.60 1.52
N PRO A 147 16.33 -7.94 1.57
CA PRO A 147 15.29 -8.77 0.95
C PRO A 147 13.91 -8.33 1.41
N PHE A 148 13.02 -8.06 0.47
CA PHE A 148 11.72 -7.44 0.75
C PHE A 148 10.87 -8.24 1.76
N LEU A 149 10.97 -9.57 1.77
CA LEU A 149 10.26 -10.42 2.75
C LEU A 149 10.74 -10.18 4.19
N ILE A 150 12.05 -10.03 4.38
CA ILE A 150 12.65 -9.74 5.69
C ILE A 150 12.22 -8.36 6.15
N GLN A 151 12.30 -7.38 5.25
CA GLN A 151 11.81 -6.02 5.48
C GLN A 151 10.34 -6.01 5.89
N MET A 152 9.46 -6.68 5.13
CA MET A 152 8.03 -6.78 5.45
C MET A 152 7.79 -7.38 6.84
N GLY A 153 8.55 -8.43 7.20
CA GLY A 153 8.45 -9.07 8.51
C GLY A 153 8.79 -8.11 9.65
N TRP A 154 9.89 -7.36 9.54
CA TRP A 154 10.28 -6.39 10.56
C TRP A 154 9.33 -5.18 10.62
N VAL A 155 8.91 -4.66 9.48
CA VAL A 155 7.93 -3.57 9.44
C VAL A 155 6.63 -3.99 10.10
N PHE A 156 6.12 -5.19 9.79
CA PHE A 156 4.94 -5.75 10.46
C PHE A 156 5.13 -5.83 11.99
N PHE A 157 6.26 -6.35 12.45
CA PHE A 157 6.57 -6.51 13.87
C PHE A 157 6.61 -5.15 14.59
N PHE A 158 7.36 -4.18 14.07
CA PHE A 158 7.46 -2.85 14.69
C PHE A 158 6.14 -2.07 14.60
N THR A 159 5.39 -2.20 13.50
CA THR A 159 4.06 -1.57 13.39
C THR A 159 3.09 -2.18 14.39
N THR A 160 3.17 -3.49 14.64
CA THR A 160 2.39 -4.15 15.70
C THR A 160 2.68 -3.56 17.07
N ILE A 161 3.96 -3.42 17.42
CA ILE A 161 4.37 -2.81 18.70
C ILE A 161 3.85 -1.37 18.78
N LEU A 162 3.96 -0.60 17.70
CA LEU A 162 3.48 0.78 17.65
C LEU A 162 1.97 0.87 17.90
N ILE A 163 1.17 0.05 17.24
CA ILE A 163 -0.29 0.00 17.42
C ILE A 163 -0.64 -0.35 18.87
N VAL A 164 0.01 -1.36 19.43
CA VAL A 164 -0.21 -1.77 20.82
C VAL A 164 0.15 -0.64 21.79
N ALA A 165 1.32 -0.04 21.62
CA ALA A 165 1.79 1.05 22.48
C ALA A 165 0.84 2.27 22.43
N VAL A 166 0.50 2.73 21.22
CA VAL A 166 -0.41 3.88 21.07
C VAL A 166 -1.80 3.57 21.60
N SER A 167 -2.33 2.36 21.36
CA SER A 167 -3.63 1.94 21.90
C SER A 167 -3.63 1.89 23.43
N LEU A 168 -2.52 1.53 24.06
CA LEU A 168 -2.42 1.50 25.54
C LEU A 168 -2.31 2.91 26.13
N LEU A 169 -1.64 3.82 25.43
CA LEU A 169 -1.44 5.21 25.89
C LEU A 169 -2.67 6.11 25.60
N ASP A 170 -3.45 5.78 24.58
CA ASP A 170 -4.62 6.57 24.18
C ASP A 170 -5.87 6.25 25.02
N VAL A 171 -5.87 6.74 26.25
CA VAL A 171 -6.98 6.58 27.18
C VAL A 171 -8.25 7.28 26.69
N LYS A 172 -8.11 8.43 26.01
CA LYS A 172 -9.25 9.22 25.49
C LYS A 172 -9.93 8.56 24.29
N GLY A 173 -9.18 7.93 23.41
CA GLY A 173 -9.71 7.23 22.26
C GLY A 173 -10.49 5.95 22.59
N ARG A 174 -10.39 5.46 23.84
CA ARG A 174 -11.16 4.30 24.33
C ARG A 174 -12.53 4.66 24.89
N ALA A 175 -12.76 5.94 25.19
CA ALA A 175 -14.00 6.41 25.84
C ALA A 175 -15.09 6.76 24.82
N ASN A 176 -14.80 6.72 23.53
CA ASN A 176 -15.71 6.91 22.41
C ASN A 176 -15.88 5.58 21.66
#